data_330431980549c49d53deac345dd690f5
#
_entry.id   330431980549c49d53deac345dd690f5
#
_cell.length_a   1.000
_cell.length_b   1.000
_cell.length_c   1.000
_cell.angle_alpha   90.00
_cell.angle_beta   90.00
_cell.angle_gamma   90.00
#
_symmetry.space_group_name_H-M   'P 1'
#
loop_
_entity.id
_entity.type
_entity.pdbx_description
1 polymer ?
#
loop_
_entity_poly.entity_id
_entity_poly.type
_entity_poly.pdbx_seq_one_letter_code
_entity_poly.pdbx_strand_id
1 'polypeptide(L)'
;MDLFEYAKSKTLDRESPLASRLRPATLDEVVGQQHIIGKDTLLYRAIKADKLTSVIFYGPPGTGKTTLAKVIANTTSAEFTQINATVAGKKDMEAVVKEAQQNLGMYGKKTILFIDEIHRFNKSQQDYLLPFVEDGTIILIGATTENPYFEVNAALISRSIIFELKSLEISEVKELILRAVNDKTKGMGNYKAQIDADALDFLADMAGGDARNALNAIELGILTTPRSEDGFIHITLDVASQCIQKRVVRYDKNGDNHYDIISAFIKSMRGSDPDAAVYYLAKMLYAGEDVKFIARRIMILASEDIGNADPQALCVAVAAAQAVERVGMPESQIILSQAVTYMACAPKSNSAVNAIFAAMDSVKRTKTTVPVHLQDAHYGGHEKLGHGIGYKYAHDYPNHYVAQQYLPNEIANEHFYELSDMGYEKNLKDYQQKIKSQS
;
A
#
# COMPACT_ATOMS: atom_id res chain seq x y z
N MET A 1 -6.35 -32.94 29.09
CA MET A 1 -5.73 -33.28 27.81
C MET A 1 -5.90 -34.76 27.61
N ASP A 2 -6.73 -35.17 26.66
CA ASP A 2 -6.96 -36.58 26.32
C ASP A 2 -5.72 -37.15 25.61
N LEU A 3 -5.46 -38.47 25.78
CA LEU A 3 -4.32 -39.15 25.17
C LEU A 3 -4.30 -38.97 23.62
N PHE A 4 -5.49 -38.87 23.00
CA PHE A 4 -5.66 -38.56 21.60
C PHE A 4 -5.28 -37.11 21.23
N GLU A 5 -5.61 -36.14 22.07
CA GLU A 5 -5.18 -34.75 21.90
C GLU A 5 -3.67 -34.60 22.02
N TYR A 6 -3.06 -35.32 22.98
CA TYR A 6 -1.60 -35.34 23.15
C TYR A 6 -0.88 -36.00 21.94
N ALA A 7 -1.41 -37.13 21.46
CA ALA A 7 -0.86 -37.79 20.31
C ALA A 7 -1.03 -36.93 19.04
N LYS A 8 -2.18 -36.28 18.87
CA LYS A 8 -2.47 -35.36 17.78
C LYS A 8 -1.55 -34.13 17.81
N SER A 9 -1.30 -33.55 18.99
CA SER A 9 -0.39 -32.40 19.11
C SER A 9 1.05 -32.79 18.75
N LYS A 10 1.55 -33.95 19.19
CA LYS A 10 2.89 -34.45 18.84
C LYS A 10 3.05 -34.76 17.34
N THR A 11 2.01 -35.30 16.70
CA THR A 11 2.02 -35.58 15.26
C THR A 11 1.98 -34.27 14.47
N LEU A 12 1.10 -33.33 14.86
CA LEU A 12 1.02 -32.01 14.27
C LEU A 12 2.32 -31.20 14.40
N ASP A 13 3.01 -31.31 15.53
CA ASP A 13 4.30 -30.65 15.74
C ASP A 13 5.42 -31.20 14.83
N ARG A 14 5.36 -32.50 14.47
CA ARG A 14 6.34 -33.12 13.57
C ARG A 14 6.01 -32.90 12.08
N GLU A 15 4.75 -32.86 11.73
CA GLU A 15 4.26 -32.73 10.35
C GLU A 15 4.01 -31.27 9.94
N SER A 16 4.11 -30.31 10.89
CA SER A 16 3.96 -28.90 10.57
C SER A 16 5.09 -28.39 9.68
N PRO A 17 4.84 -27.47 8.73
CA PRO A 17 5.86 -26.91 7.85
C PRO A 17 7.07 -26.41 8.63
N LEU A 18 8.28 -26.59 8.08
CA LEU A 18 9.55 -26.20 8.68
C LEU A 18 9.56 -24.75 9.17
N ALA A 19 8.99 -23.84 8.37
CA ALA A 19 8.80 -22.43 8.74
C ALA A 19 7.99 -22.22 10.02
N SER A 20 7.13 -23.16 10.38
CA SER A 20 6.38 -23.16 11.64
C SER A 20 7.17 -23.74 12.80
N ARG A 21 7.87 -24.84 12.56
CA ARG A 21 8.68 -25.55 13.59
C ARG A 21 9.88 -24.72 14.06
N LEU A 22 10.52 -24.02 13.14
CA LEU A 22 11.71 -23.18 13.42
C LEU A 22 11.37 -21.81 14.00
N ARG A 23 10.11 -21.54 14.31
CA ARG A 23 9.76 -20.26 14.94
C ARG A 23 10.53 -20.08 16.24
N PRO A 24 11.17 -18.91 16.42
CA PRO A 24 11.84 -18.56 17.66
C PRO A 24 10.86 -18.58 18.84
N ALA A 25 11.34 -19.01 19.99
CA ALA A 25 10.61 -18.98 21.24
C ALA A 25 10.91 -17.71 22.06
N THR A 26 12.09 -17.14 21.87
CA THR A 26 12.59 -15.96 22.59
C THR A 26 12.99 -14.85 21.63
N LEU A 27 13.13 -13.62 22.14
CA LEU A 27 13.58 -12.47 21.35
C LEU A 27 15.01 -12.67 20.80
N ASP A 28 15.87 -13.31 21.56
CA ASP A 28 17.28 -13.54 21.17
C ASP A 28 17.42 -14.57 20.02
N GLU A 29 16.40 -15.39 19.79
CA GLU A 29 16.36 -16.35 18.67
C GLU A 29 15.85 -15.72 17.38
N VAL A 30 15.28 -14.50 17.43
CA VAL A 30 14.73 -13.83 16.25
C VAL A 30 15.88 -13.35 15.37
N VAL A 31 15.86 -13.79 14.12
CA VAL A 31 16.82 -13.33 13.11
C VAL A 31 16.26 -12.08 12.43
N GLY A 32 17.13 -11.08 12.28
CA GLY A 32 16.76 -9.80 11.68
C GLY A 32 15.99 -8.85 12.60
N GLN A 33 15.47 -7.78 12.03
CA GLN A 33 14.63 -6.77 12.69
C GLN A 33 15.29 -6.06 13.88
N GLN A 34 16.64 -5.97 13.92
CA GLN A 34 17.38 -5.39 15.04
C GLN A 34 17.02 -3.93 15.34
N HIS A 35 16.52 -3.20 14.34
CA HIS A 35 16.05 -1.82 14.50
C HIS A 35 14.78 -1.72 15.36
N ILE A 36 14.02 -2.84 15.55
CA ILE A 36 12.81 -2.90 16.36
C ILE A 36 13.07 -3.65 17.68
N ILE A 37 13.79 -4.78 17.62
CA ILE A 37 13.98 -5.70 18.74
C ILE A 37 15.39 -5.70 19.33
N GLY A 38 16.28 -4.84 18.88
CA GLY A 38 17.60 -4.66 19.49
C GLY A 38 17.48 -4.26 20.97
N LYS A 39 18.44 -4.65 21.80
CA LYS A 39 18.37 -4.53 23.29
C LYS A 39 18.04 -3.11 23.81
N ASP A 40 18.38 -2.07 23.05
CA ASP A 40 18.16 -0.67 23.41
C ASP A 40 16.87 -0.07 22.81
N THR A 41 16.12 -0.86 22.04
CA THR A 41 14.90 -0.36 21.40
C THR A 41 13.72 -0.26 22.34
N LEU A 42 12.76 0.59 21.98
CA LEU A 42 11.55 0.80 22.77
C LEU A 42 10.77 -0.49 22.98
N LEU A 43 10.58 -1.28 21.89
CA LEU A 43 9.79 -2.51 21.92
C LEU A 43 10.46 -3.55 22.83
N TYR A 44 11.77 -3.75 22.69
CA TYR A 44 12.52 -4.69 23.55
C TYR A 44 12.36 -4.36 25.02
N ARG A 45 12.55 -3.09 25.38
CA ARG A 45 12.42 -2.62 26.77
C ARG A 45 11.00 -2.78 27.31
N ALA A 46 9.98 -2.47 26.49
CA ALA A 46 8.57 -2.62 26.87
C ALA A 46 8.20 -4.08 27.12
N ILE A 47 8.69 -5.02 26.30
CA ILE A 47 8.47 -6.45 26.47
C ILE A 47 9.16 -6.94 27.75
N LYS A 48 10.41 -6.59 27.99
CA LYS A 48 11.16 -7.02 29.17
C LYS A 48 10.60 -6.46 30.47
N ALA A 49 10.00 -5.28 30.43
CA ALA A 49 9.33 -4.66 31.59
C ALA A 49 7.88 -5.13 31.80
N ASP A 50 7.35 -6.01 30.93
CA ASP A 50 5.92 -6.40 30.90
C ASP A 50 4.96 -5.20 30.87
N LYS A 51 5.35 -4.18 30.11
CA LYS A 51 4.60 -2.90 29.92
C LYS A 51 4.27 -2.65 28.46
N LEU A 52 3.91 -3.73 27.75
CA LEU A 52 3.53 -3.63 26.35
C LEU A 52 2.23 -2.83 26.23
N THR A 53 2.20 -1.90 25.30
CA THR A 53 1.01 -1.22 24.78
C THR A 53 0.60 -1.84 23.45
N SER A 54 -0.55 -1.44 22.90
CA SER A 54 -0.97 -1.92 21.58
C SER A 54 0.03 -1.53 20.50
N VAL A 55 0.28 -2.45 19.57
CA VAL A 55 1.25 -2.27 18.48
C VAL A 55 0.67 -2.75 17.16
N ILE A 56 1.14 -2.16 16.07
CA ILE A 56 0.83 -2.61 14.71
C ILE A 56 2.14 -2.90 14.00
N PHE A 57 2.31 -4.14 13.57
CA PHE A 57 3.41 -4.58 12.73
C PHE A 57 3.02 -4.53 11.26
N TYR A 58 3.73 -3.77 10.46
CA TYR A 58 3.51 -3.77 9.02
C TYR A 58 4.81 -4.06 8.27
N GLY A 59 4.68 -4.51 7.02
CA GLY A 59 5.82 -4.80 6.17
C GLY A 59 5.61 -6.05 5.31
N PRO A 60 6.58 -6.40 4.45
CA PRO A 60 6.47 -7.50 3.48
C PRO A 60 6.13 -8.84 4.12
N PRO A 61 5.52 -9.78 3.36
CA PRO A 61 5.26 -11.12 3.87
C PRO A 61 6.58 -11.86 4.17
N GLY A 62 6.54 -12.81 5.11
CA GLY A 62 7.69 -13.61 5.51
C GLY A 62 8.74 -12.91 6.37
N THR A 63 8.52 -11.64 6.77
CA THR A 63 9.44 -10.84 7.61
C THR A 63 9.37 -11.14 9.11
N GLY A 64 8.41 -11.98 9.54
CA GLY A 64 8.32 -12.44 10.92
C GLY A 64 7.25 -11.77 11.79
N LYS A 65 6.28 -11.03 11.24
CA LYS A 65 5.19 -10.35 11.98
C LYS A 65 4.48 -11.27 12.98
N THR A 66 3.93 -12.38 12.49
CA THR A 66 3.25 -13.39 13.33
C THR A 66 4.21 -14.07 14.32
N THR A 67 5.46 -14.26 13.92
CA THR A 67 6.51 -14.83 14.77
C THR A 67 6.82 -13.91 15.93
N LEU A 68 7.02 -12.63 15.66
CA LEU A 68 7.31 -11.63 16.69
C LEU A 68 6.15 -11.49 17.69
N ALA A 69 4.91 -11.49 17.22
CA ALA A 69 3.74 -11.48 18.10
C ALA A 69 3.71 -12.67 19.08
N LYS A 70 4.05 -13.87 18.60
CA LYS A 70 4.15 -15.07 19.45
C LYS A 70 5.31 -15.01 20.45
N VAL A 71 6.45 -14.52 20.02
CA VAL A 71 7.61 -14.33 20.91
C VAL A 71 7.31 -13.32 22.01
N ILE A 72 6.60 -12.23 21.69
CA ILE A 72 6.13 -11.25 22.66
C ILE A 72 5.19 -11.92 23.67
N ALA A 73 4.22 -12.67 23.19
CA ALA A 73 3.29 -13.39 24.05
C ALA A 73 3.98 -14.36 25.00
N ASN A 74 4.96 -15.12 24.50
CA ASN A 74 5.74 -16.05 25.31
C ASN A 74 6.62 -15.36 26.37
N THR A 75 6.96 -14.10 26.16
CA THR A 75 7.85 -13.33 27.04
C THR A 75 7.08 -12.53 28.09
N THR A 76 5.78 -12.27 27.86
CA THR A 76 4.90 -11.50 28.73
C THR A 76 4.02 -12.42 29.59
N SER A 77 3.42 -11.87 30.64
CA SER A 77 2.48 -12.59 31.51
C SER A 77 1.05 -12.64 30.96
N ALA A 78 0.79 -12.03 29.82
CA ALA A 78 -0.53 -11.91 29.22
C ALA A 78 -0.99 -13.22 28.55
N GLU A 79 -2.30 -13.45 28.54
CA GLU A 79 -2.91 -14.53 27.74
C GLU A 79 -2.87 -14.16 26.27
N PHE A 80 -2.63 -15.15 25.38
CA PHE A 80 -2.50 -14.91 23.94
C PHE A 80 -3.63 -15.53 23.15
N THR A 81 -4.37 -14.69 22.44
CA THR A 81 -5.42 -15.14 21.52
C THR A 81 -5.13 -14.60 20.11
N GLN A 82 -5.26 -15.46 19.11
CA GLN A 82 -5.01 -15.13 17.71
C GLN A 82 -6.30 -15.19 16.90
N ILE A 83 -6.56 -14.16 16.11
CA ILE A 83 -7.62 -14.11 15.11
C ILE A 83 -6.99 -13.83 13.73
N ASN A 84 -7.53 -14.47 12.70
CA ASN A 84 -7.20 -14.14 11.32
C ASN A 84 -8.37 -13.34 10.73
N ALA A 85 -8.13 -12.09 10.35
CA ALA A 85 -9.17 -11.19 9.84
C ALA A 85 -9.77 -11.61 8.49
N THR A 86 -9.12 -12.54 7.75
CA THR A 86 -9.66 -13.05 6.49
C THR A 86 -10.83 -14.02 6.70
N VAL A 87 -10.96 -14.62 7.88
CA VAL A 87 -11.95 -15.67 8.18
C VAL A 87 -12.87 -15.27 9.32
N ALA A 88 -12.36 -14.50 10.27
CA ALA A 88 -13.07 -14.16 11.51
C ALA A 88 -14.20 -13.13 11.28
N GLY A 89 -15.34 -13.39 11.90
CA GLY A 89 -16.49 -12.51 11.94
C GLY A 89 -16.66 -11.79 13.28
N LYS A 90 -17.74 -11.00 13.37
CA LYS A 90 -18.09 -10.25 14.60
C LYS A 90 -18.25 -11.17 15.83
N LYS A 91 -18.83 -12.36 15.65
CA LYS A 91 -19.05 -13.32 16.75
C LYS A 91 -17.74 -13.83 17.36
N ASP A 92 -16.71 -14.02 16.52
CA ASP A 92 -15.41 -14.49 16.99
C ASP A 92 -14.74 -13.41 17.85
N MET A 93 -14.87 -12.14 17.43
CA MET A 93 -14.37 -10.99 18.19
C MET A 93 -15.08 -10.83 19.52
N GLU A 94 -16.42 -10.98 19.55
CA GLU A 94 -17.24 -10.93 20.78
C GLU A 94 -16.83 -12.02 21.76
N ALA A 95 -16.55 -13.24 21.27
CA ALA A 95 -16.10 -14.36 22.11
C ALA A 95 -14.75 -14.06 22.78
N VAL A 96 -13.79 -13.54 22.00
CA VAL A 96 -12.45 -13.19 22.50
C VAL A 96 -12.52 -12.04 23.51
N VAL A 97 -13.31 -11.01 23.23
CA VAL A 97 -13.50 -9.88 24.17
C VAL A 97 -14.08 -10.37 25.49
N LYS A 98 -15.09 -11.23 25.44
CA LYS A 98 -15.71 -11.81 26.63
C LYS A 98 -14.72 -12.63 27.46
N GLU A 99 -13.90 -13.44 26.79
CA GLU A 99 -12.83 -14.21 27.44
C GLU A 99 -11.78 -13.29 28.07
N ALA A 100 -11.36 -12.24 27.35
CA ALA A 100 -10.41 -11.24 27.87
C ALA A 100 -10.93 -10.53 29.12
N GLN A 101 -12.21 -10.14 29.12
CA GLN A 101 -12.87 -9.55 30.31
C GLN A 101 -12.91 -10.52 31.48
N GLN A 102 -13.19 -11.81 31.24
CA GLN A 102 -13.17 -12.84 32.28
C GLN A 102 -11.77 -13.04 32.85
N ASN A 103 -10.74 -13.12 31.98
CA ASN A 103 -9.35 -13.29 32.38
C ASN A 103 -8.87 -12.11 33.25
N LEU A 104 -9.22 -10.90 32.85
CA LEU A 104 -8.88 -9.70 33.61
C LEU A 104 -9.62 -9.65 34.95
N GLY A 105 -10.93 -9.96 34.96
CA GLY A 105 -11.75 -9.90 36.16
C GLY A 105 -11.45 -11.01 37.19
N MET A 106 -11.18 -12.24 36.72
CA MET A 106 -10.97 -13.40 37.63
C MET A 106 -9.50 -13.58 38.03
N TYR A 107 -8.58 -13.29 37.13
CA TYR A 107 -7.16 -13.63 37.30
C TYR A 107 -6.23 -12.42 37.28
N GLY A 108 -6.75 -11.22 37.00
CA GLY A 108 -5.94 -10.01 36.82
C GLY A 108 -5.00 -10.10 35.61
N LYS A 109 -5.23 -11.03 34.67
CA LYS A 109 -4.40 -11.25 33.48
C LYS A 109 -4.94 -10.45 32.29
N LYS A 110 -4.07 -9.69 31.68
CA LYS A 110 -4.36 -9.02 30.40
C LYS A 110 -4.36 -10.03 29.24
N THR A 111 -5.07 -9.72 28.18
CA THR A 111 -5.10 -10.54 26.96
C THR A 111 -4.41 -9.79 25.82
N ILE A 112 -3.41 -10.42 25.20
CA ILE A 112 -2.86 -10.00 23.92
C ILE A 112 -3.74 -10.59 22.82
N LEU A 113 -4.43 -9.73 22.10
CA LEU A 113 -5.17 -10.10 20.89
C LEU A 113 -4.31 -9.84 19.66
N PHE A 114 -3.83 -10.91 19.04
CA PHE A 114 -3.13 -10.83 17.77
C PHE A 114 -4.11 -10.97 16.61
N ILE A 115 -4.14 -9.96 15.74
CA ILE A 115 -4.97 -9.95 14.54
C ILE A 115 -4.05 -9.98 13.32
N ASP A 116 -4.05 -11.12 12.63
CA ASP A 116 -3.33 -11.27 11.36
C ASP A 116 -4.16 -10.67 10.23
N GLU A 117 -3.52 -9.93 9.33
CA GLU A 117 -4.12 -9.20 8.21
C GLU A 117 -5.23 -8.22 8.64
N ILE A 118 -4.96 -7.41 9.68
CA ILE A 118 -5.94 -6.49 10.30
C ILE A 118 -6.64 -5.57 9.31
N HIS A 119 -6.01 -5.25 8.18
CA HIS A 119 -6.58 -4.45 7.08
C HIS A 119 -7.80 -5.12 6.42
N ARG A 120 -8.01 -6.43 6.61
CA ARG A 120 -9.18 -7.16 6.13
C ARG A 120 -10.44 -6.93 6.97
N PHE A 121 -10.29 -6.44 8.17
CA PHE A 121 -11.44 -6.00 8.96
C PHE A 121 -12.01 -4.70 8.42
N ASN A 122 -13.33 -4.65 8.27
CA ASN A 122 -14.01 -3.39 7.92
C ASN A 122 -13.96 -2.39 9.08
N LYS A 123 -14.28 -1.12 8.81
CA LYS A 123 -14.22 -0.05 9.81
C LYS A 123 -15.04 -0.35 11.07
N SER A 124 -16.24 -0.93 10.93
CA SER A 124 -17.10 -1.27 12.08
C SER A 124 -16.50 -2.37 12.96
N GLN A 125 -15.77 -3.33 12.37
CA GLN A 125 -15.06 -4.37 13.12
C GLN A 125 -13.86 -3.78 13.86
N GLN A 126 -13.13 -2.88 13.22
CA GLN A 126 -12.02 -2.19 13.86
C GLN A 126 -12.52 -1.26 14.99
N ASP A 127 -13.62 -0.54 14.80
CA ASP A 127 -14.25 0.32 15.80
C ASP A 127 -14.72 -0.47 17.04
N TYR A 128 -15.20 -1.70 16.83
CA TYR A 128 -15.65 -2.58 17.92
C TYR A 128 -14.53 -2.86 18.95
N LEU A 129 -13.27 -2.87 18.54
CA LEU A 129 -12.13 -3.13 19.43
C LEU A 129 -11.72 -1.91 20.25
N LEU A 130 -12.08 -0.70 19.82
CA LEU A 130 -11.61 0.54 20.44
C LEU A 130 -11.85 0.62 21.96
N PRO A 131 -13.06 0.37 22.48
CA PRO A 131 -13.30 0.46 23.92
C PRO A 131 -12.38 -0.44 24.75
N PHE A 132 -12.11 -1.64 24.26
CA PHE A 132 -11.33 -2.66 24.96
C PHE A 132 -9.82 -2.44 24.86
N VAL A 133 -9.38 -1.71 23.85
CA VAL A 133 -8.00 -1.22 23.71
C VAL A 133 -7.80 0.01 24.61
N GLU A 134 -8.81 0.87 24.73
CA GLU A 134 -8.77 2.08 25.56
C GLU A 134 -8.74 1.77 27.05
N ASP A 135 -9.57 0.83 27.51
CA ASP A 135 -9.65 0.44 28.92
C ASP A 135 -8.54 -0.55 29.33
N GLY A 136 -7.75 -1.05 28.38
CA GLY A 136 -6.63 -1.96 28.62
C GLY A 136 -7.05 -3.41 28.87
N THR A 137 -8.30 -3.78 28.62
CA THR A 137 -8.78 -5.18 28.64
C THR A 137 -8.01 -6.02 27.62
N ILE A 138 -7.74 -5.41 26.46
CA ILE A 138 -7.01 -6.02 25.34
C ILE A 138 -5.77 -5.19 25.02
N ILE A 139 -4.63 -5.87 24.87
CA ILE A 139 -3.44 -5.36 24.21
C ILE A 139 -3.51 -5.83 22.76
N LEU A 140 -3.76 -4.92 21.82
CA LEU A 140 -3.84 -5.25 20.40
C LEU A 140 -2.44 -5.41 19.81
N ILE A 141 -2.19 -6.52 19.12
CA ILE A 141 -1.07 -6.65 18.18
C ILE A 141 -1.66 -6.87 16.79
N GLY A 142 -1.72 -5.82 15.98
CA GLY A 142 -2.15 -5.92 14.58
C GLY A 142 -0.97 -6.30 13.68
N ALA A 143 -1.20 -7.17 12.70
CA ALA A 143 -0.24 -7.44 11.64
C ALA A 143 -0.87 -7.16 10.27
N THR A 144 -0.11 -6.52 9.38
CA THR A 144 -0.57 -6.21 8.02
C THR A 144 0.61 -6.18 7.05
N THR A 145 0.34 -6.47 5.79
CA THR A 145 1.30 -6.25 4.69
C THR A 145 1.11 -4.88 4.05
N GLU A 146 0.04 -4.18 4.40
CA GLU A 146 -0.34 -2.89 3.82
C GLU A 146 0.00 -1.74 4.76
N ASN A 147 0.11 -0.52 4.20
CA ASN A 147 0.39 0.67 5.02
C ASN A 147 -0.76 0.94 6.00
N PRO A 148 -0.51 0.84 7.32
CA PRO A 148 -1.55 0.96 8.32
C PRO A 148 -2.23 2.33 8.34
N TYR A 149 -1.55 3.39 7.90
CA TYR A 149 -2.12 4.74 7.86
C TYR A 149 -3.26 4.91 6.85
N PHE A 150 -3.35 4.02 5.85
CA PHE A 150 -4.44 4.02 4.88
C PHE A 150 -5.55 3.02 5.22
N GLU A 151 -5.17 1.88 5.80
CA GLU A 151 -6.06 0.72 5.92
C GLU A 151 -6.59 0.50 7.34
N VAL A 152 -5.89 0.98 8.35
CA VAL A 152 -6.31 0.84 9.75
C VAL A 152 -6.98 2.12 10.22
N ASN A 153 -8.04 1.98 11.03
CA ASN A 153 -8.77 3.11 11.59
C ASN A 153 -7.84 4.05 12.37
N ALA A 154 -7.93 5.35 12.08
CA ALA A 154 -7.13 6.38 12.72
C ALA A 154 -7.22 6.37 14.27
N ALA A 155 -8.37 5.94 14.82
CA ALA A 155 -8.54 5.80 16.26
C ALA A 155 -7.72 4.65 16.86
N LEU A 156 -7.56 3.53 16.16
CA LEU A 156 -6.65 2.44 16.57
C LEU A 156 -5.19 2.85 16.39
N ILE A 157 -4.87 3.53 15.29
CA ILE A 157 -3.52 4.07 15.02
C ILE A 157 -3.06 4.98 16.16
N SER A 158 -3.91 5.92 16.60
CA SER A 158 -3.56 6.87 17.67
C SER A 158 -3.30 6.20 19.03
N ARG A 159 -3.71 4.95 19.21
CA ARG A 159 -3.56 4.15 20.43
C ARG A 159 -2.55 3.03 20.32
N SER A 160 -1.88 2.93 19.19
CA SER A 160 -0.92 1.87 18.88
C SER A 160 0.42 2.45 18.47
N ILE A 161 1.49 1.75 18.80
CA ILE A 161 2.82 2.06 18.24
C ILE A 161 2.99 1.26 16.96
N ILE A 162 3.40 1.92 15.90
CA ILE A 162 3.59 1.30 14.59
C ILE A 162 5.06 0.93 14.42
N PHE A 163 5.32 -0.33 14.04
CA PHE A 163 6.65 -0.83 13.72
C PHE A 163 6.68 -1.41 12.32
N GLU A 164 7.63 -0.93 11.53
CA GLU A 164 7.91 -1.45 10.20
C GLU A 164 8.89 -2.62 10.29
N LEU A 165 8.47 -3.79 9.80
CA LEU A 165 9.34 -4.93 9.58
C LEU A 165 9.90 -4.87 8.16
N LYS A 166 11.21 -4.91 8.04
CA LYS A 166 11.92 -4.89 6.76
C LYS A 166 12.13 -6.30 6.23
N SER A 167 12.27 -6.43 4.91
CA SER A 167 12.74 -7.67 4.31
C SER A 167 14.06 -8.10 4.94
N LEU A 168 14.23 -9.40 5.15
CA LEU A 168 15.48 -9.92 5.70
C LEU A 168 16.63 -9.73 4.71
N GLU A 169 17.79 -9.42 5.22
CA GLU A 169 19.02 -9.36 4.46
C GLU A 169 19.45 -10.76 4.00
N ILE A 170 20.23 -10.84 2.92
CA ILE A 170 20.71 -12.13 2.39
C ILE A 170 21.46 -12.92 3.47
N SER A 171 22.28 -12.27 4.28
CA SER A 171 23.01 -12.90 5.40
C SER A 171 22.08 -13.50 6.46
N GLU A 172 20.98 -12.83 6.77
CA GLU A 172 19.96 -13.27 7.73
C GLU A 172 19.17 -14.47 7.20
N VAL A 173 18.85 -14.47 5.89
CA VAL A 173 18.20 -15.62 5.25
C VAL A 173 19.13 -16.83 5.22
N LYS A 174 20.42 -16.65 4.91
CA LYS A 174 21.44 -17.72 5.00
C LYS A 174 21.51 -18.33 6.40
N GLU A 175 21.52 -17.49 7.44
CA GLU A 175 21.50 -17.97 8.82
C GLU A 175 20.28 -18.85 9.10
N LEU A 176 19.09 -18.44 8.66
CA LEU A 176 17.87 -19.23 8.81
C LEU A 176 17.93 -20.57 8.06
N ILE A 177 18.45 -20.60 6.84
CA ILE A 177 18.63 -21.83 6.06
C ILE A 177 19.60 -22.77 6.77
N LEU A 178 20.75 -22.26 7.21
CA LEU A 178 21.75 -23.07 7.93
C LEU A 178 21.21 -23.60 9.25
N ARG A 179 20.46 -22.79 10.00
CA ARG A 179 19.74 -23.24 11.20
C ARG A 179 18.76 -24.35 10.85
N ALA A 180 18.01 -24.22 9.78
CA ALA A 180 17.05 -25.22 9.31
C ALA A 180 17.72 -26.57 8.99
N VAL A 181 18.86 -26.53 8.31
CA VAL A 181 19.62 -27.74 7.92
C VAL A 181 20.26 -28.45 9.14
N ASN A 182 20.76 -27.68 10.12
CA ASN A 182 21.57 -28.22 11.22
C ASN A 182 20.78 -28.55 12.50
N ASP A 183 19.66 -27.88 12.76
CA ASP A 183 18.88 -28.11 13.98
C ASP A 183 18.22 -29.50 13.98
N LYS A 184 18.61 -30.34 14.94
CA LYS A 184 18.08 -31.71 15.09
C LYS A 184 16.72 -31.77 15.78
N THR A 185 16.32 -30.72 16.46
CA THR A 185 15.07 -30.68 17.27
C THR A 185 13.91 -30.09 16.52
N LYS A 186 14.07 -28.91 15.96
CA LYS A 186 13.05 -28.17 15.23
C LYS A 186 13.27 -28.18 13.71
N GLY A 187 14.51 -28.39 13.27
CA GLY A 187 14.94 -28.36 11.87
C GLY A 187 14.97 -29.73 11.22
N MET A 188 15.86 -29.82 10.22
CA MET A 188 16.06 -30.99 9.37
C MET A 188 17.38 -31.73 9.67
N GLY A 189 18.08 -31.44 10.79
CA GLY A 189 19.41 -31.99 11.10
C GLY A 189 19.47 -33.52 11.20
N ASN A 190 18.33 -34.19 11.45
CA ASN A 190 18.24 -35.64 11.45
C ASN A 190 18.29 -36.27 10.05
N TYR A 191 18.05 -35.49 9.00
CA TYR A 191 18.13 -35.94 7.61
C TYR A 191 19.57 -36.04 7.07
N LYS A 192 20.55 -35.47 7.81
CA LYS A 192 21.96 -35.41 7.41
C LYS A 192 22.10 -34.72 6.03
N ALA A 193 21.48 -33.58 5.88
CA ALA A 193 21.61 -32.79 4.65
C ALA A 193 22.84 -31.88 4.74
N GLN A 194 23.47 -31.68 3.58
CA GLN A 194 24.55 -30.69 3.35
C GLN A 194 24.12 -29.78 2.21
N ILE A 195 24.30 -28.49 2.39
CA ILE A 195 24.00 -27.52 1.35
C ILE A 195 25.29 -26.91 0.82
N ASP A 196 25.47 -26.88 -0.50
CA ASP A 196 26.60 -26.25 -1.15
C ASP A 196 26.56 -24.73 -1.00
N ALA A 197 27.71 -24.07 -1.01
CA ALA A 197 27.79 -22.63 -0.77
C ALA A 197 27.03 -21.80 -1.84
N ASP A 198 27.14 -22.20 -3.10
CA ASP A 198 26.43 -21.56 -4.22
C ASP A 198 24.93 -21.82 -4.18
N ALA A 199 24.48 -22.99 -3.73
CA ALA A 199 23.08 -23.30 -3.50
C ALA A 199 22.48 -22.45 -2.34
N LEU A 200 23.25 -22.26 -1.26
CA LEU A 200 22.86 -21.40 -0.14
C LEU A 200 22.73 -19.95 -0.58
N ASP A 201 23.71 -19.46 -1.35
CA ASP A 201 23.69 -18.10 -1.90
C ASP A 201 22.51 -17.88 -2.81
N PHE A 202 22.24 -18.83 -3.69
CA PHE A 202 21.13 -18.79 -4.62
C PHE A 202 19.76 -18.80 -3.89
N LEU A 203 19.55 -19.71 -2.94
CA LEU A 203 18.29 -19.76 -2.19
C LEU A 203 18.05 -18.48 -1.39
N ALA A 204 19.10 -17.92 -0.76
CA ALA A 204 18.97 -16.70 0.02
C ALA A 204 18.63 -15.48 -0.85
N ASP A 205 19.23 -15.35 -2.04
CA ASP A 205 18.91 -14.29 -2.99
C ASP A 205 17.50 -14.44 -3.56
N MET A 206 17.16 -15.66 -4.02
CA MET A 206 15.85 -15.94 -4.63
C MET A 206 14.67 -15.82 -3.65
N ALA A 207 14.90 -16.01 -2.36
CA ALA A 207 13.88 -15.82 -1.34
C ALA A 207 13.44 -14.35 -1.22
N GLY A 208 14.27 -13.39 -1.62
CA GLY A 208 13.93 -11.96 -1.64
C GLY A 208 13.59 -11.39 -0.26
N GLY A 209 14.24 -11.90 0.80
CA GLY A 209 14.01 -11.50 2.18
C GLY A 209 12.78 -12.13 2.85
N ASP A 210 12.14 -13.12 2.23
CA ASP A 210 11.02 -13.89 2.78
C ASP A 210 11.53 -15.19 3.42
N ALA A 211 11.61 -15.24 4.75
CA ALA A 211 12.05 -16.42 5.49
C ALA A 211 11.19 -17.67 5.21
N ARG A 212 9.87 -17.51 5.04
CA ARG A 212 8.96 -18.62 4.78
C ARG A 212 9.27 -19.28 3.43
N ASN A 213 9.53 -18.46 2.41
CA ASN A 213 9.86 -18.95 1.09
C ASN A 213 11.19 -19.72 1.09
N ALA A 214 12.22 -19.18 1.76
CA ALA A 214 13.51 -19.84 1.92
C ALA A 214 13.40 -21.19 2.64
N LEU A 215 12.67 -21.21 3.76
CA LEU A 215 12.50 -22.41 4.58
C LEU A 215 11.66 -23.49 3.89
N ASN A 216 10.62 -23.12 3.15
CA ASN A 216 9.85 -24.06 2.35
C ASN A 216 10.69 -24.68 1.21
N ALA A 217 11.52 -23.87 0.56
CA ALA A 217 12.38 -24.34 -0.53
C ALA A 217 13.41 -25.37 -0.01
N ILE A 218 14.10 -25.08 1.09
CA ILE A 218 15.08 -26.02 1.66
C ILE A 218 14.41 -27.28 2.22
N GLU A 219 13.22 -27.17 2.84
CA GLU A 219 12.44 -28.32 3.29
C GLU A 219 12.11 -29.25 2.13
N LEU A 220 11.58 -28.69 1.02
CA LEU A 220 11.27 -29.45 -0.18
C LEU A 220 12.52 -30.13 -0.76
N GLY A 221 13.63 -29.39 -0.87
CA GLY A 221 14.89 -29.93 -1.34
C GLY A 221 15.38 -31.13 -0.54
N ILE A 222 15.34 -31.04 0.78
CA ILE A 222 15.79 -32.14 1.67
C ILE A 222 14.82 -33.36 1.58
N LEU A 223 13.52 -33.13 1.49
CA LEU A 223 12.55 -34.21 1.47
C LEU A 223 12.49 -34.96 0.13
N THR A 224 12.87 -34.31 -0.98
CA THR A 224 12.73 -34.89 -2.34
C THR A 224 14.04 -35.38 -2.92
N THR A 225 15.20 -34.99 -2.34
CA THR A 225 16.51 -35.42 -2.85
C THR A 225 16.89 -36.76 -2.23
N PRO A 226 17.30 -37.76 -3.02
CA PRO A 226 17.75 -39.05 -2.53
C PRO A 226 19.10 -38.89 -1.82
N ARG A 227 19.40 -39.82 -0.88
CA ARG A 227 20.72 -39.90 -0.23
C ARG A 227 21.77 -40.35 -1.22
N SER A 228 22.92 -39.71 -1.17
CA SER A 228 24.10 -40.15 -1.90
C SER A 228 24.77 -41.36 -1.25
N GLU A 229 25.76 -41.95 -1.94
CA GLU A 229 26.50 -43.11 -1.45
C GLU A 229 27.22 -42.88 -0.11
N ASP A 230 27.60 -41.64 0.19
CA ASP A 230 28.19 -41.21 1.45
C ASP A 230 27.18 -41.11 2.62
N GLY A 231 25.88 -41.37 2.33
CA GLY A 231 24.79 -41.33 3.30
C GLY A 231 24.25 -39.93 3.61
N PHE A 232 24.69 -38.90 2.92
CA PHE A 232 24.21 -37.53 3.02
C PHE A 232 23.21 -37.18 1.91
N ILE A 233 22.40 -36.15 2.16
CA ILE A 233 21.57 -35.51 1.15
C ILE A 233 22.31 -34.23 0.73
N HIS A 234 22.71 -34.14 -0.53
CA HIS A 234 23.42 -32.97 -1.06
C HIS A 234 22.45 -32.02 -1.74
N ILE A 235 22.34 -30.81 -1.21
CA ILE A 235 21.56 -29.74 -1.83
C ILE A 235 22.48 -28.89 -2.66
N THR A 236 22.55 -29.27 -3.93
CA THR A 236 23.37 -28.60 -4.96
C THR A 236 22.56 -27.40 -5.55
N LEU A 237 23.26 -26.56 -6.33
CA LEU A 237 22.61 -25.44 -7.04
C LEU A 237 21.45 -25.90 -7.95
N ASP A 238 21.63 -27.07 -8.60
CA ASP A 238 20.57 -27.63 -9.46
C ASP A 238 19.33 -28.00 -8.65
N VAL A 239 19.50 -28.71 -7.53
CA VAL A 239 18.40 -29.03 -6.61
C VAL A 239 17.73 -27.75 -6.08
N ALA A 240 18.53 -26.78 -5.63
CA ALA A 240 18.04 -25.50 -5.13
C ALA A 240 17.19 -24.74 -6.17
N SER A 241 17.64 -24.77 -7.43
CA SER A 241 16.93 -24.09 -8.53
C SER A 241 15.56 -24.70 -8.85
N GLN A 242 15.40 -26.01 -8.61
CA GLN A 242 14.12 -26.71 -8.79
C GLN A 242 13.14 -26.47 -7.63
N CYS A 243 13.65 -26.20 -6.42
CA CYS A 243 12.85 -26.05 -5.21
C CYS A 243 12.28 -24.67 -4.97
N ILE A 244 12.88 -23.65 -5.58
CA ILE A 244 12.40 -22.27 -5.44
C ILE A 244 11.94 -21.75 -6.80
N GLN A 245 10.67 -21.34 -6.87
CA GLN A 245 10.17 -20.71 -8.10
C GLN A 245 10.89 -19.37 -8.30
N LYS A 246 11.17 -19.03 -9.58
CA LYS A 246 11.75 -17.74 -9.95
C LYS A 246 11.08 -16.61 -9.17
N ARG A 247 11.93 -15.70 -8.66
CA ARG A 247 11.50 -14.45 -8.06
C ARG A 247 10.47 -13.79 -8.99
N VAL A 248 9.19 -13.99 -8.71
CA VAL A 248 8.18 -13.07 -9.20
C VAL A 248 8.53 -11.76 -8.50
N VAL A 249 8.89 -10.74 -9.26
CA VAL A 249 9.07 -9.40 -8.69
C VAL A 249 7.80 -9.14 -7.91
N ARG A 250 7.89 -9.21 -6.58
CA ARG A 250 6.73 -9.02 -5.71
C ARG A 250 6.34 -7.55 -5.81
N TYR A 251 5.46 -7.33 -6.71
CA TYR A 251 4.62 -6.18 -6.76
C TYR A 251 3.44 -6.55 -5.87
N ASP A 252 3.54 -6.18 -4.61
CA ASP A 252 2.42 -6.33 -3.70
C ASP A 252 1.38 -5.31 -4.13
N LYS A 253 0.29 -5.79 -4.75
CA LYS A 253 -0.75 -4.93 -5.36
C LYS A 253 -1.38 -3.95 -4.38
N ASN A 254 -1.15 -4.14 -3.08
CA ASN A 254 -1.73 -3.36 -2.01
C ASN A 254 -0.68 -2.90 -0.97
N GLY A 255 0.63 -3.09 -1.19
CA GLY A 255 1.69 -2.70 -0.25
C GLY A 255 2.33 -1.35 -0.55
N ASP A 256 3.14 -0.82 0.39
CA ASP A 256 3.86 0.46 0.25
C ASP A 256 4.66 0.55 -1.05
N ASN A 257 5.28 -0.56 -1.46
CA ASN A 257 6.05 -0.65 -2.71
C ASN A 257 5.16 -0.43 -3.97
N HIS A 258 3.87 -0.78 -3.91
CA HIS A 258 2.90 -0.48 -4.96
C HIS A 258 2.68 1.03 -5.10
N TYR A 259 2.37 1.70 -3.99
CA TYR A 259 2.16 3.15 -3.98
C TYR A 259 3.43 3.92 -4.34
N ASP A 260 4.59 3.44 -3.92
CA ASP A 260 5.89 4.04 -4.26
C ASP A 260 6.18 3.95 -5.76
N ILE A 261 5.93 2.80 -6.39
CA ILE A 261 6.14 2.62 -7.83
C ILE A 261 5.16 3.49 -8.63
N ILE A 262 3.88 3.53 -8.24
CA ILE A 262 2.89 4.41 -8.87
C ILE A 262 3.27 5.89 -8.70
N SER A 263 3.70 6.26 -7.51
CA SER A 263 4.18 7.62 -7.22
C SER A 263 5.40 7.98 -8.07
N ALA A 264 6.37 7.07 -8.19
CA ALA A 264 7.54 7.25 -9.04
C ALA A 264 7.17 7.33 -10.52
N PHE A 265 6.25 6.49 -11.00
CA PHE A 265 5.70 6.52 -12.35
C PHE A 265 5.10 7.89 -12.71
N ILE A 266 4.22 8.40 -11.83
CA ILE A 266 3.59 9.71 -12.03
C ILE A 266 4.63 10.82 -11.96
N LYS A 267 5.53 10.80 -10.97
CA LYS A 267 6.58 11.81 -10.81
C LYS A 267 7.56 11.84 -11.96
N SER A 268 7.87 10.69 -12.58
CA SER A 268 8.73 10.61 -13.76
C SER A 268 8.11 11.32 -14.98
N MET A 269 6.83 11.07 -15.27
CA MET A 269 6.12 11.76 -16.34
C MET A 269 5.98 13.27 -16.05
N ARG A 270 5.66 13.64 -14.81
CA ARG A 270 5.59 15.04 -14.33
C ARG A 270 6.94 15.73 -14.45
N GLY A 271 8.02 15.03 -14.13
CA GLY A 271 9.40 15.51 -14.21
C GLY A 271 10.00 15.48 -15.60
N SER A 272 9.23 15.07 -16.62
CA SER A 272 9.67 14.99 -18.03
C SER A 272 10.85 14.03 -18.26
N ASP A 273 10.86 12.90 -17.55
CA ASP A 273 11.83 11.82 -17.75
C ASP A 273 11.12 10.61 -18.40
N PRO A 274 11.17 10.47 -19.74
CA PRO A 274 10.53 9.37 -20.44
C PRO A 274 11.15 8.00 -20.15
N ASP A 275 12.46 7.93 -19.90
CA ASP A 275 13.15 6.66 -19.63
C ASP A 275 12.71 6.09 -18.26
N ALA A 276 12.70 6.92 -17.23
CA ALA A 276 12.18 6.52 -15.92
C ALA A 276 10.70 6.17 -15.98
N ALA A 277 9.88 6.94 -16.72
CA ALA A 277 8.46 6.68 -16.88
C ALA A 277 8.17 5.33 -17.54
N VAL A 278 8.87 4.98 -18.60
CA VAL A 278 8.77 3.67 -19.27
C VAL A 278 9.30 2.54 -18.37
N TYR A 279 10.37 2.77 -17.61
CA TYR A 279 10.89 1.80 -16.67
C TYR A 279 9.86 1.44 -15.58
N TYR A 280 9.24 2.44 -14.96
CA TYR A 280 8.21 2.19 -13.95
C TYR A 280 6.93 1.60 -14.54
N LEU A 281 6.55 1.97 -15.78
CA LEU A 281 5.48 1.27 -16.51
C LEU A 281 5.81 -0.21 -16.67
N ALA A 282 7.00 -0.55 -17.17
CA ALA A 282 7.44 -1.93 -17.35
C ALA A 282 7.43 -2.70 -16.02
N LYS A 283 7.86 -2.06 -14.93
CA LYS A 283 7.85 -2.65 -13.59
C LYS A 283 6.43 -2.95 -13.11
N MET A 284 5.46 -2.06 -13.35
CA MET A 284 4.05 -2.30 -13.04
C MET A 284 3.45 -3.42 -13.90
N LEU A 285 3.69 -3.42 -15.21
CA LEU A 285 3.20 -4.46 -16.13
C LEU A 285 3.77 -5.84 -15.83
N TYR A 286 5.09 -5.91 -15.56
CA TYR A 286 5.77 -7.15 -15.17
C TYR A 286 5.20 -7.73 -13.87
N ALA A 287 4.80 -6.88 -12.96
CA ALA A 287 4.17 -7.24 -11.70
C ALA A 287 2.68 -7.60 -11.83
N GLY A 288 2.10 -7.49 -13.02
CA GLY A 288 0.70 -7.83 -13.30
C GLY A 288 -0.31 -6.79 -12.81
N GLU A 289 0.08 -5.49 -12.78
CA GLU A 289 -0.84 -4.40 -12.48
C GLU A 289 -1.98 -4.33 -13.49
N ASP A 290 -3.14 -3.90 -13.02
CA ASP A 290 -4.30 -3.68 -13.90
C ASP A 290 -4.01 -2.57 -14.91
N VAL A 291 -3.99 -2.93 -16.19
CA VAL A 291 -3.76 -2.00 -17.29
C VAL A 291 -4.78 -0.85 -17.32
N LYS A 292 -6.00 -1.09 -16.85
CA LYS A 292 -7.06 -0.06 -16.73
C LYS A 292 -6.73 0.92 -15.61
N PHE A 293 -6.15 0.44 -14.52
CA PHE A 293 -5.67 1.29 -13.45
C PHE A 293 -4.54 2.19 -13.94
N ILE A 294 -3.54 1.64 -14.65
CA ILE A 294 -2.44 2.42 -15.25
C ILE A 294 -3.00 3.49 -16.19
N ALA A 295 -3.92 3.13 -17.08
CA ALA A 295 -4.54 4.06 -18.01
C ALA A 295 -5.27 5.21 -17.31
N ARG A 296 -6.01 4.92 -16.21
CA ARG A 296 -6.65 5.96 -15.38
C ARG A 296 -5.65 6.94 -14.79
N ARG A 297 -4.49 6.45 -14.32
CA ARG A 297 -3.44 7.33 -13.78
C ARG A 297 -2.86 8.25 -14.86
N ILE A 298 -2.70 7.76 -16.10
CA ILE A 298 -2.26 8.57 -17.24
C ILE A 298 -3.30 9.65 -17.58
N MET A 299 -4.61 9.32 -17.58
CA MET A 299 -5.68 10.32 -17.82
C MET A 299 -5.69 11.43 -16.76
N ILE A 300 -5.52 11.07 -15.47
CA ILE A 300 -5.45 12.05 -14.40
C ILE A 300 -4.25 12.97 -14.60
N LEU A 301 -3.06 12.41 -14.86
CA LEU A 301 -1.83 13.17 -15.11
C LEU A 301 -1.95 14.11 -16.32
N ALA A 302 -2.61 13.67 -17.40
CA ALA A 302 -2.84 14.50 -18.57
C ALA A 302 -3.62 15.78 -18.23
N SER A 303 -4.57 15.72 -17.30
CA SER A 303 -5.34 16.88 -16.84
C SER A 303 -4.66 17.66 -15.72
N GLU A 304 -3.98 16.96 -14.80
CA GLU A 304 -3.38 17.53 -13.61
C GLU A 304 -2.06 18.26 -13.90
N ASP A 305 -1.17 17.62 -14.67
CA ASP A 305 0.21 18.07 -14.85
C ASP A 305 0.51 18.67 -16.23
N ILE A 306 -0.32 18.36 -17.23
CA ILE A 306 -0.17 18.90 -18.60
C ILE A 306 -1.25 19.95 -18.88
N GLY A 307 -2.50 19.63 -18.61
CA GLY A 307 -3.63 20.54 -18.73
C GLY A 307 -3.70 21.19 -20.11
N ASN A 308 -3.89 22.51 -20.13
CA ASN A 308 -3.99 23.29 -21.35
C ASN A 308 -2.63 23.68 -21.98
N ALA A 309 -1.49 23.29 -21.37
CA ALA A 309 -0.20 23.44 -22.03
C ALA A 309 -0.11 22.53 -23.27
N ASP A 310 -0.79 21.37 -23.24
CA ASP A 310 -1.03 20.52 -24.40
C ASP A 310 -2.42 19.87 -24.34
N PRO A 311 -3.45 20.46 -24.94
CA PRO A 311 -4.82 19.93 -24.93
C PRO A 311 -4.95 18.53 -25.56
N GLN A 312 -4.00 18.10 -26.40
CA GLN A 312 -4.01 16.76 -27.00
C GLN A 312 -3.65 15.67 -25.98
N ALA A 313 -2.99 16.00 -24.88
CA ALA A 313 -2.56 15.02 -23.89
C ALA A 313 -3.75 14.20 -23.33
N LEU A 314 -4.85 14.87 -22.98
CA LEU A 314 -6.05 14.17 -22.50
C LEU A 314 -6.68 13.31 -23.60
N CYS A 315 -6.70 13.77 -24.85
CA CYS A 315 -7.20 12.98 -25.98
C CYS A 315 -6.37 11.72 -26.20
N VAL A 316 -5.05 11.81 -26.15
CA VAL A 316 -4.13 10.67 -26.25
C VAL A 316 -4.35 9.70 -25.09
N ALA A 317 -4.47 10.19 -23.85
CA ALA A 317 -4.71 9.37 -22.68
C ALA A 317 -6.04 8.60 -22.76
N VAL A 318 -7.11 9.25 -23.19
CA VAL A 318 -8.43 8.62 -23.35
C VAL A 318 -8.42 7.61 -24.49
N ALA A 319 -7.80 7.92 -25.63
CA ALA A 319 -7.66 6.98 -26.74
C ALA A 319 -6.86 5.73 -26.32
N ALA A 320 -5.76 5.92 -25.59
CA ALA A 320 -4.97 4.81 -25.06
C ALA A 320 -5.80 3.94 -24.10
N ALA A 321 -6.56 4.53 -23.18
CA ALA A 321 -7.42 3.79 -22.24
C ALA A 321 -8.47 2.95 -22.99
N GLN A 322 -9.13 3.51 -24.00
CA GLN A 322 -10.11 2.78 -24.81
C GLN A 322 -9.46 1.66 -25.64
N ALA A 323 -8.28 1.89 -26.18
CA ALA A 323 -7.55 0.91 -26.96
C ALA A 323 -7.09 -0.29 -26.09
N VAL A 324 -6.58 -0.02 -24.90
CA VAL A 324 -6.15 -1.05 -23.93
C VAL A 324 -7.31 -1.98 -23.56
N GLU A 325 -8.52 -1.45 -23.39
CA GLU A 325 -9.71 -2.27 -23.08
C GLU A 325 -10.10 -3.22 -24.22
N ARG A 326 -9.82 -2.85 -25.47
CA ARG A 326 -10.20 -3.62 -26.65
C ARG A 326 -9.14 -4.62 -27.06
N VAL A 327 -7.88 -4.26 -26.92
CA VAL A 327 -6.74 -5.05 -27.43
C VAL A 327 -6.28 -6.09 -26.42
N GLY A 328 -6.20 -5.75 -25.11
CA GLY A 328 -5.69 -6.64 -24.08
C GLY A 328 -4.17 -6.81 -24.08
N MET A 329 -3.67 -7.67 -23.20
CA MET A 329 -2.24 -8.00 -23.13
C MET A 329 -1.90 -9.14 -24.09
N PRO A 330 -0.69 -9.20 -24.66
CA PRO A 330 0.49 -8.37 -24.35
C PRO A 330 0.56 -7.03 -25.11
N GLU A 331 -0.23 -6.79 -26.12
CA GLU A 331 -0.11 -5.63 -27.03
C GLU A 331 -0.45 -4.30 -26.33
N SER A 332 -1.26 -4.29 -25.27
CA SER A 332 -1.56 -3.09 -24.46
C SER A 332 -0.32 -2.41 -23.90
N GLN A 333 0.79 -3.14 -23.67
CA GLN A 333 2.05 -2.55 -23.24
C GLN A 333 2.60 -1.52 -24.24
N ILE A 334 2.40 -1.74 -25.54
CA ILE A 334 2.86 -0.85 -26.60
C ILE A 334 2.04 0.45 -26.58
N ILE A 335 0.72 0.33 -26.45
CA ILE A 335 -0.22 1.45 -26.39
C ILE A 335 0.08 2.32 -25.17
N LEU A 336 0.27 1.69 -24.00
CA LEU A 336 0.61 2.39 -22.77
C LEU A 336 1.98 3.07 -22.86
N SER A 337 2.97 2.43 -23.46
CA SER A 337 4.30 3.02 -23.68
C SER A 337 4.23 4.28 -24.53
N GLN A 338 3.46 4.27 -25.63
CA GLN A 338 3.24 5.44 -26.47
C GLN A 338 2.60 6.60 -25.66
N ALA A 339 1.55 6.31 -24.89
CA ALA A 339 0.90 7.32 -24.08
C ALA A 339 1.84 7.90 -23.00
N VAL A 340 2.59 7.05 -22.32
CA VAL A 340 3.53 7.44 -21.25
C VAL A 340 4.66 8.33 -21.78
N THR A 341 5.26 7.95 -22.89
CA THR A 341 6.32 8.76 -23.53
C THR A 341 5.80 10.10 -24.02
N TYR A 342 4.57 10.13 -24.57
CA TYR A 342 3.90 11.36 -24.93
C TYR A 342 3.72 12.28 -23.70
N MET A 343 3.16 11.74 -22.59
CA MET A 343 2.95 12.50 -21.36
C MET A 343 4.27 13.03 -20.77
N ALA A 344 5.32 12.21 -20.80
CA ALA A 344 6.63 12.63 -20.30
C ALA A 344 7.23 13.76 -21.13
N CYS A 345 7.07 13.75 -22.46
CA CYS A 345 7.63 14.75 -23.37
C CYS A 345 6.76 16.00 -23.54
N ALA A 346 5.49 15.97 -23.17
CA ALA A 346 4.58 17.12 -23.32
C ALA A 346 4.98 18.29 -22.40
N PRO A 347 4.71 19.55 -22.78
CA PRO A 347 4.86 20.70 -21.88
C PRO A 347 3.95 20.56 -20.67
N LYS A 348 4.40 21.05 -19.50
CA LYS A 348 3.70 20.88 -18.22
C LYS A 348 3.03 22.17 -17.77
N SER A 349 1.78 22.06 -17.30
CA SER A 349 1.08 23.13 -16.60
C SER A 349 0.03 22.54 -15.65
N ASN A 350 0.01 23.02 -14.44
CA ASN A 350 -1.00 22.70 -13.43
C ASN A 350 -2.02 23.84 -13.21
N SER A 351 -2.08 24.81 -14.13
CA SER A 351 -2.95 26.00 -14.03
C SER A 351 -4.42 25.62 -13.83
N ALA A 352 -4.90 24.60 -14.56
CA ALA A 352 -6.29 24.15 -14.46
C ALA A 352 -6.62 23.52 -13.08
N VAL A 353 -5.69 22.76 -12.52
CA VAL A 353 -5.83 22.15 -11.18
C VAL A 353 -5.82 23.22 -10.08
N ASN A 354 -4.87 24.16 -10.18
CA ASN A 354 -4.80 25.26 -9.22
C ASN A 354 -6.08 26.10 -9.26
N ALA A 355 -6.61 26.37 -10.47
CA ALA A 355 -7.83 27.13 -10.64
C ALA A 355 -9.04 26.50 -9.92
N ILE A 356 -9.29 25.21 -10.15
CA ILE A 356 -10.45 24.54 -9.51
C ILE A 356 -10.29 24.46 -8.00
N PHE A 357 -9.10 24.19 -7.46
CA PHE A 357 -8.87 24.13 -6.02
C PHE A 357 -9.04 25.50 -5.36
N ALA A 358 -8.49 26.57 -5.95
CA ALA A 358 -8.70 27.94 -5.46
C ALA A 358 -10.19 28.33 -5.47
N ALA A 359 -10.89 28.01 -6.57
CA ALA A 359 -12.33 28.28 -6.67
C ALA A 359 -13.15 27.49 -5.62
N MET A 360 -12.84 26.19 -5.41
CA MET A 360 -13.49 25.36 -4.39
C MET A 360 -13.27 25.90 -2.98
N ASP A 361 -12.10 26.42 -2.70
CA ASP A 361 -11.79 27.03 -1.38
C ASP A 361 -12.54 28.36 -1.20
N SER A 362 -12.66 29.17 -2.25
CA SER A 362 -13.49 30.39 -2.23
C SER A 362 -14.96 30.07 -1.94
N VAL A 363 -15.52 29.07 -2.63
CA VAL A 363 -16.91 28.62 -2.41
C VAL A 363 -17.15 28.16 -0.97
N LYS A 364 -16.17 27.49 -0.33
CA LYS A 364 -16.30 27.06 1.07
C LYS A 364 -16.26 28.22 2.07
N ARG A 365 -15.50 29.30 1.74
CA ARG A 365 -15.29 30.44 2.64
C ARG A 365 -16.37 31.49 2.55
N THR A 366 -16.94 31.72 1.35
CA THR A 366 -17.76 32.88 1.07
C THR A 366 -19.11 32.47 0.48
N LYS A 367 -20.20 32.89 1.13
CA LYS A 367 -21.55 32.79 0.53
C LYS A 367 -21.67 33.88 -0.53
N THR A 368 -22.04 33.50 -1.72
CA THR A 368 -22.13 34.40 -2.87
C THR A 368 -23.52 34.36 -3.48
N THR A 369 -23.88 35.44 -4.18
CA THR A 369 -25.13 35.52 -4.94
C THR A 369 -24.78 35.76 -6.42
N VAL A 370 -25.41 34.99 -7.32
CA VAL A 370 -25.21 35.19 -8.77
C VAL A 370 -25.63 36.62 -9.14
N PRO A 371 -24.79 37.40 -9.86
CA PRO A 371 -25.12 38.75 -10.32
C PRO A 371 -26.46 38.77 -11.08
N VAL A 372 -27.27 39.79 -10.82
CA VAL A 372 -28.68 39.84 -11.30
C VAL A 372 -28.75 39.75 -12.82
N HIS A 373 -27.83 40.38 -13.55
CA HIS A 373 -27.76 40.34 -15.01
C HIS A 373 -27.40 38.97 -15.59
N LEU A 374 -26.80 38.04 -14.77
CA LEU A 374 -26.45 36.67 -15.15
C LEU A 374 -27.52 35.65 -14.72
N GLN A 375 -28.53 36.08 -13.95
CA GLN A 375 -29.62 35.20 -13.54
C GLN A 375 -30.51 34.83 -14.71
N ASP A 376 -31.11 33.62 -14.66
CA ASP A 376 -31.95 33.11 -15.74
C ASP A 376 -33.13 34.01 -16.02
N ALA A 377 -33.33 34.36 -17.30
CA ALA A 377 -34.39 35.19 -17.80
C ALA A 377 -35.35 34.45 -18.76
N HIS A 378 -35.34 33.11 -18.79
CA HIS A 378 -36.15 32.30 -19.71
C HIS A 378 -37.52 31.92 -19.15
N TYR A 379 -38.00 32.59 -18.09
CA TYR A 379 -39.32 32.33 -17.50
C TYR A 379 -40.18 33.59 -17.41
N GLY A 380 -41.54 33.43 -17.41
CA GLY A 380 -42.45 34.56 -17.32
C GLY A 380 -42.35 35.27 -15.97
N GLY A 381 -42.16 36.61 -16.00
CA GLY A 381 -42.06 37.43 -14.80
C GLY A 381 -40.66 37.76 -14.32
N HIS A 382 -39.60 37.26 -14.99
CA HIS A 382 -38.23 37.57 -14.68
C HIS A 382 -37.91 39.07 -14.64
N GLU A 383 -38.56 39.87 -15.53
CA GLU A 383 -38.43 41.34 -15.57
C GLU A 383 -38.82 42.02 -14.26
N LYS A 384 -39.88 41.52 -13.58
CA LYS A 384 -40.34 42.05 -12.29
C LYS A 384 -39.32 41.81 -11.16
N LEU A 385 -38.48 40.79 -11.33
CA LEU A 385 -37.41 40.44 -10.39
C LEU A 385 -36.05 41.04 -10.82
N GLY A 386 -35.99 41.67 -11.99
CA GLY A 386 -34.77 42.26 -12.54
C GLY A 386 -33.77 41.25 -13.11
N HIS A 387 -34.15 39.98 -13.22
CA HIS A 387 -33.27 38.92 -13.68
C HIS A 387 -32.92 39.07 -15.16
N GLY A 388 -31.63 38.96 -15.48
CA GLY A 388 -31.11 39.10 -16.85
C GLY A 388 -31.04 40.53 -17.37
N ILE A 389 -31.55 41.54 -16.62
CA ILE A 389 -31.50 42.93 -17.06
C ILE A 389 -30.07 43.45 -17.08
N GLY A 390 -29.62 44.02 -18.20
CA GLY A 390 -28.28 44.58 -18.34
C GLY A 390 -27.21 43.57 -18.78
N TYR A 391 -27.58 42.31 -19.07
CA TYR A 391 -26.64 41.36 -19.66
C TYR A 391 -26.23 41.80 -21.05
N LYS A 392 -24.92 41.81 -21.29
CA LYS A 392 -24.36 42.13 -22.61
C LYS A 392 -23.97 40.82 -23.31
N TYR A 393 -24.63 40.53 -24.43
CA TYR A 393 -24.38 39.32 -25.18
C TYR A 393 -23.06 39.46 -25.98
N ALA A 394 -22.04 38.71 -25.60
CA ALA A 394 -20.69 38.89 -26.13
C ALA A 394 -20.58 38.78 -27.65
N HIS A 395 -21.42 37.97 -28.33
CA HIS A 395 -21.42 37.79 -29.76
C HIS A 395 -21.88 39.06 -30.53
N ASP A 396 -22.53 40.02 -29.87
CA ASP A 396 -22.92 41.29 -30.50
C ASP A 396 -21.76 42.32 -30.54
N TYR A 397 -20.62 41.97 -29.96
CA TYR A 397 -19.47 42.85 -29.84
C TYR A 397 -18.27 42.34 -30.67
N PRO A 398 -17.35 43.25 -31.07
CA PRO A 398 -16.14 42.88 -31.79
C PRO A 398 -15.33 41.79 -31.04
N ASN A 399 -14.77 40.87 -31.80
CA ASN A 399 -14.03 39.71 -31.25
C ASN A 399 -14.83 38.84 -30.29
N HIS A 400 -16.18 38.96 -30.29
CA HIS A 400 -17.07 38.27 -29.33
C HIS A 400 -16.66 38.46 -27.86
N TYR A 401 -16.19 39.67 -27.52
CA TYR A 401 -15.77 40.05 -26.21
C TYR A 401 -16.37 41.39 -25.77
N VAL A 402 -16.83 41.45 -24.54
CA VAL A 402 -17.30 42.66 -23.87
C VAL A 402 -16.93 42.64 -22.39
N ALA A 403 -16.43 43.77 -21.91
CA ALA A 403 -16.13 43.90 -20.51
C ALA A 403 -17.43 43.98 -19.67
N GLN A 404 -17.68 42.94 -18.88
CA GLN A 404 -18.73 42.93 -17.85
C GLN A 404 -18.28 42.04 -16.70
N GLN A 405 -18.93 42.21 -15.53
CA GLN A 405 -18.63 41.39 -14.36
C GLN A 405 -19.34 40.06 -14.44
N TYR A 406 -18.61 38.97 -14.32
CA TYR A 406 -19.13 37.59 -14.27
C TYR A 406 -19.11 36.97 -12.89
N LEU A 407 -18.13 37.33 -12.05
CA LEU A 407 -18.05 36.84 -10.68
C LEU A 407 -19.08 37.57 -9.78
N PRO A 408 -19.59 36.89 -8.73
CA PRO A 408 -20.36 37.52 -7.67
C PRO A 408 -19.67 38.76 -7.08
N ASN A 409 -20.48 39.72 -6.58
CA ASN A 409 -19.95 40.96 -6.00
C ASN A 409 -18.99 40.71 -4.84
N GLU A 410 -19.28 39.68 -4.04
CA GLU A 410 -18.52 39.29 -2.85
C GLU A 410 -17.10 38.83 -3.17
N ILE A 411 -16.87 38.34 -4.38
CA ILE A 411 -15.60 37.81 -4.87
C ILE A 411 -15.18 38.42 -6.22
N ALA A 412 -15.68 39.61 -6.56
CA ALA A 412 -15.48 40.24 -7.86
C ALA A 412 -13.99 40.46 -8.22
N ASN A 413 -13.12 40.56 -7.21
CA ASN A 413 -11.69 40.78 -7.39
C ASN A 413 -10.86 39.48 -7.25
N GLU A 414 -11.49 38.32 -7.02
CA GLU A 414 -10.76 37.06 -6.97
C GLU A 414 -10.33 36.64 -8.38
N HIS A 415 -9.19 35.94 -8.45
CA HIS A 415 -8.64 35.40 -9.68
C HIS A 415 -8.26 33.94 -9.46
N PHE A 416 -8.78 33.04 -10.27
CA PHE A 416 -8.60 31.60 -10.07
C PHE A 416 -7.70 30.95 -11.11
N TYR A 417 -7.76 31.41 -12.37
CA TYR A 417 -7.05 30.76 -13.46
C TYR A 417 -5.95 31.66 -14.04
N GLU A 418 -4.71 31.25 -13.80
CA GLU A 418 -3.51 31.91 -14.31
C GLU A 418 -2.90 31.07 -15.44
N LEU A 419 -2.88 31.64 -16.65
CA LEU A 419 -2.26 31.00 -17.81
C LEU A 419 -0.73 31.03 -17.68
N SER A 420 -0.11 29.87 -17.84
CA SER A 420 1.35 29.75 -17.89
C SER A 420 1.91 30.19 -19.23
N ASP A 421 3.24 30.32 -19.32
CA ASP A 421 3.94 30.59 -20.58
C ASP A 421 4.36 29.29 -21.28
N MET A 422 3.78 28.14 -20.89
CA MET A 422 4.14 26.81 -21.38
C MET A 422 3.20 26.35 -22.50
N GLY A 423 3.78 25.82 -23.57
CA GLY A 423 3.02 25.16 -24.62
C GLY A 423 1.88 25.99 -25.20
N TYR A 424 0.69 25.39 -25.33
CA TYR A 424 -0.48 26.05 -25.90
C TYR A 424 -1.08 27.15 -24.99
N GLU A 425 -0.87 27.09 -23.69
CA GLU A 425 -1.35 28.15 -22.78
C GLU A 425 -0.76 29.52 -23.09
N LYS A 426 0.47 29.57 -23.60
CA LYS A 426 1.05 30.84 -24.12
C LYS A 426 0.19 31.45 -25.19
N ASN A 427 -0.28 30.67 -26.17
CA ASN A 427 -1.15 31.16 -27.24
C ASN A 427 -2.50 31.66 -26.69
N LEU A 428 -3.05 30.97 -25.68
CA LEU A 428 -4.28 31.39 -25.01
C LEU A 428 -4.08 32.71 -24.26
N LYS A 429 -2.95 32.88 -23.61
CA LYS A 429 -2.57 34.10 -22.88
C LYS A 429 -2.45 35.30 -23.82
N ASP A 430 -1.75 35.11 -24.93
CA ASP A 430 -1.61 36.15 -25.96
C ASP A 430 -2.97 36.53 -26.56
N TYR A 431 -3.83 35.55 -26.84
CA TYR A 431 -5.18 35.78 -27.30
C TYR A 431 -6.03 36.57 -26.30
N GLN A 432 -6.02 36.18 -25.01
CA GLN A 432 -6.74 36.90 -23.96
C GLN A 432 -6.27 38.35 -23.77
N GLN A 433 -4.96 38.59 -23.85
CA GLN A 433 -4.43 39.94 -23.77
C GLN A 433 -4.88 40.79 -24.96
N LYS A 434 -4.87 40.21 -26.18
CA LYS A 434 -5.32 40.86 -27.39
C LYS A 434 -6.78 41.29 -27.33
N ILE A 435 -7.69 40.40 -26.91
CA ILE A 435 -9.13 40.75 -26.86
C ILE A 435 -9.44 41.77 -25.76
N LYS A 436 -8.73 41.72 -24.61
CA LYS A 436 -8.89 42.69 -23.52
C LYS A 436 -8.34 44.10 -23.89
N SER A 437 -7.31 44.18 -24.70
CA SER A 437 -6.72 45.46 -25.09
C SER A 437 -7.50 46.20 -26.21
N GLN A 438 -8.42 45.50 -26.88
CA GLN A 438 -9.25 46.05 -27.99
C GLN A 438 -10.69 46.38 -27.55
N SER A 439 -11.03 46.24 -26.27
CA SER A 439 -12.36 46.48 -25.71
C SER A 439 -12.51 47.85 -25.03
#